data_7f7c064357c2f1b6f4dc89fe25be9bb8
#
_entry.id   7f7c064357c2f1b6f4dc89fe25be9bb8
#
_cell.length_a   1.000
_cell.length_b   1.000
_cell.length_c   1.000
_cell.angle_alpha   90.00
_cell.angle_beta   90.00
_cell.angle_gamma   90.00
#
_symmetry.space_group_name_H-M   'P 1'
#
loop_
_entity.id
_entity.type
_entity.pdbx_description
1 polymer ?
#
loop_
_entity_poly.entity_id
_entity_poly.type
_entity_poly.pdbx_seq_one_letter_code
_entity_poly.pdbx_strand_id
1 'polypeptide(L)'
;MRVGCPKEIKNHEYRVGLTPASVREYVAHGHDVWVETKAGVGIGADDAAYAAAGAKIAASAKDIFEKCDMIVKVKEPQPAEWAQLRDGQLLYTYLHLAPDPEQTKGLIASGVTAIAYETVTDERGGLPLLAPMSEVAGRLSIQAGATALQKANGGLGVLLGGVPGVLPAKVAVIGGGVVGLHAARMAAGLGADVSILDKSLPRLRQLDDIFAGRIHTRYSSIQALEEEVFSADLIIGAVLIPGAAAPKLVTREMLSGMKKASVIVDVAIDQGGCFETSHATTHSDPTYEVDGVVHYCVANMPGAVPVTSAHALNNATLVHGLALADRGLRAIAEDKHLRNGLNVHKGRITSKPVADALGYEAFAPESVLNVA
;
A
#
# COMPACT_ATOMS: atom_id res chain seq x y z
N MET A 1 6.21 -22.85 -15.51
CA MET A 1 6.75 -21.49 -15.86
C MET A 1 8.01 -21.24 -15.04
N ARG A 2 8.94 -20.42 -15.54
CA ARG A 2 10.06 -19.91 -14.74
C ARG A 2 9.62 -18.61 -14.07
N VAL A 3 9.57 -18.60 -12.73
CA VAL A 3 9.12 -17.47 -11.92
C VAL A 3 10.32 -16.84 -11.25
N GLY A 4 10.52 -15.55 -11.41
CA GLY A 4 11.66 -14.80 -10.90
C GLY A 4 11.27 -13.77 -9.86
N CYS A 5 12.03 -13.71 -8.77
CA CYS A 5 11.90 -12.69 -7.74
C CYS A 5 13.24 -11.96 -7.58
N PRO A 6 13.40 -10.77 -8.19
CA PRO A 6 14.56 -9.94 -7.97
C PRO A 6 14.54 -9.31 -6.57
N LYS A 7 15.69 -8.87 -6.10
CA LYS A 7 15.81 -8.04 -4.92
C LYS A 7 15.23 -6.64 -5.21
N GLU A 8 14.48 -6.10 -4.27
CA GLU A 8 13.99 -4.72 -4.36
C GLU A 8 15.16 -3.72 -4.25
N ILE A 9 15.15 -2.73 -5.13
CA ILE A 9 16.21 -1.71 -5.23
C ILE A 9 15.75 -0.29 -4.91
N LYS A 10 14.43 -0.09 -4.72
CA LYS A 10 13.90 1.20 -4.29
C LYS A 10 14.39 1.55 -2.89
N ASN A 11 14.69 2.82 -2.66
CA ASN A 11 15.19 3.28 -1.36
C ASN A 11 14.21 2.90 -0.22
N HIS A 12 14.74 2.37 0.88
CA HIS A 12 13.98 1.88 2.04
C HIS A 12 12.90 0.82 1.69
N GLU A 13 13.10 0.05 0.62
CA GLU A 13 12.27 -1.12 0.34
C GLU A 13 13.01 -2.39 0.78
N TYR A 14 12.53 -2.98 1.85
CA TYR A 14 13.11 -4.15 2.50
C TYR A 14 12.23 -5.41 2.37
N ARG A 15 11.04 -5.27 1.76
CA ARG A 15 10.14 -6.39 1.45
C ARG A 15 10.68 -7.20 0.27
N VAL A 16 10.04 -8.33 0.00
CA VAL A 16 10.39 -9.22 -1.11
C VAL A 16 9.11 -9.75 -1.77
N GLY A 17 9.13 -9.91 -3.09
CA GLY A 17 7.97 -10.36 -3.87
C GLY A 17 7.52 -11.77 -3.54
N LEU A 18 8.45 -12.67 -3.24
CA LEU A 18 8.18 -14.05 -2.82
C LEU A 18 8.88 -14.37 -1.50
N THR A 19 8.11 -14.81 -0.50
CA THR A 19 8.65 -15.41 0.72
C THR A 19 9.06 -16.88 0.48
N PRO A 20 9.91 -17.49 1.31
CA PRO A 20 10.20 -18.93 1.19
C PRO A 20 8.94 -19.82 1.22
N ALA A 21 7.91 -19.43 1.98
CA ALA A 21 6.63 -20.13 2.00
C ALA A 21 5.94 -20.08 0.63
N SER A 22 5.86 -18.89 0.01
CA SER A 22 5.28 -18.77 -1.34
C SER A 22 6.09 -19.52 -2.38
N VAL A 23 7.43 -19.50 -2.30
CA VAL A 23 8.29 -20.29 -3.19
C VAL A 23 7.92 -21.78 -3.15
N ARG A 24 7.69 -22.35 -1.96
CA ARG A 24 7.28 -23.76 -1.84
C ARG A 24 5.99 -24.07 -2.58
N GLU A 25 5.02 -23.17 -2.56
CA GLU A 25 3.76 -23.33 -3.29
C GLU A 25 3.98 -23.31 -4.81
N TYR A 26 4.75 -22.37 -5.32
CA TYR A 26 5.11 -22.35 -6.76
C TYR A 26 5.85 -23.62 -7.20
N VAL A 27 6.81 -24.07 -6.38
CA VAL A 27 7.56 -25.33 -6.65
C VAL A 27 6.63 -26.54 -6.60
N ALA A 28 5.70 -26.59 -5.64
CA ALA A 28 4.71 -27.68 -5.55
C ALA A 28 3.77 -27.74 -6.77
N HIS A 29 3.50 -26.59 -7.41
CA HIS A 29 2.79 -26.49 -8.70
C HIS A 29 3.66 -26.84 -9.92
N GLY A 30 4.94 -27.22 -9.72
CA GLY A 30 5.85 -27.61 -10.79
C GLY A 30 6.53 -26.44 -11.52
N HIS A 31 6.56 -25.25 -10.91
CA HIS A 31 7.25 -24.10 -11.45
C HIS A 31 8.72 -24.08 -11.04
N ASP A 32 9.57 -23.54 -11.93
CA ASP A 32 10.99 -23.31 -11.67
C ASP A 32 11.18 -21.91 -11.10
N VAL A 33 11.44 -21.79 -9.79
CA VAL A 33 11.51 -20.52 -9.09
C VAL A 33 12.96 -20.05 -8.94
N TRP A 34 13.21 -18.82 -9.30
CA TRP A 34 14.51 -18.15 -9.20
C TRP A 34 14.40 -16.94 -8.29
N VAL A 35 15.29 -16.84 -7.31
CA VAL A 35 15.34 -15.72 -6.36
C VAL A 35 16.74 -15.11 -6.41
N GLU A 36 16.82 -13.79 -6.53
CA GLU A 36 18.11 -13.10 -6.49
C GLU A 36 18.75 -13.23 -5.10
N THR A 37 20.06 -13.43 -5.07
CA THR A 37 20.82 -13.50 -3.82
C THR A 37 20.51 -12.31 -2.91
N LYS A 38 20.31 -12.56 -1.63
CA LYS A 38 19.98 -11.57 -0.59
C LYS A 38 18.65 -10.84 -0.78
N ALA A 39 17.74 -11.31 -1.66
CA ALA A 39 16.44 -10.66 -1.85
C ALA A 39 15.59 -10.67 -0.57
N GLY A 40 15.67 -11.71 0.23
CA GLY A 40 14.87 -11.86 1.46
C GLY A 40 15.53 -11.35 2.74
N VAL A 41 16.72 -10.76 2.69
CA VAL A 41 17.47 -10.34 3.91
C VAL A 41 16.64 -9.38 4.77
N GLY A 42 15.88 -8.47 4.13
CA GLY A 42 15.04 -7.51 4.84
C GLY A 42 13.89 -8.12 5.66
N ILE A 43 13.54 -9.38 5.38
CA ILE A 43 12.53 -10.15 6.13
C ILE A 43 13.14 -11.27 6.97
N GLY A 44 14.48 -11.32 7.10
CA GLY A 44 15.19 -12.36 7.84
C GLY A 44 15.32 -13.70 7.11
N ALA A 45 15.00 -13.78 5.81
CA ALA A 45 15.15 -14.96 4.98
C ALA A 45 16.43 -14.87 4.15
N ASP A 46 17.38 -15.75 4.41
CA ASP A 46 18.63 -15.85 3.66
C ASP A 46 18.50 -16.75 2.41
N ASP A 47 19.56 -16.82 1.62
CA ASP A 47 19.60 -17.65 0.42
C ASP A 47 19.42 -19.15 0.73
N ALA A 48 19.87 -19.61 1.90
CA ALA A 48 19.71 -20.99 2.33
C ALA A 48 18.23 -21.33 2.58
N ALA A 49 17.47 -20.40 3.17
CA ALA A 49 16.02 -20.58 3.37
C ALA A 49 15.26 -20.68 2.04
N TYR A 50 15.64 -19.90 1.03
CA TYR A 50 15.06 -19.99 -0.31
C TYR A 50 15.46 -21.29 -1.04
N ALA A 51 16.73 -21.70 -0.95
CA ALA A 51 17.19 -22.96 -1.52
C ALA A 51 16.47 -24.17 -0.87
N ALA A 52 16.28 -24.15 0.44
CA ALA A 52 15.51 -25.17 1.17
C ALA A 52 14.02 -25.20 0.77
N ALA A 53 13.47 -24.05 0.33
CA ALA A 53 12.12 -23.95 -0.22
C ALA A 53 12.02 -24.44 -1.68
N GLY A 54 13.15 -24.74 -2.33
CA GLY A 54 13.23 -25.26 -3.70
C GLY A 54 13.56 -24.21 -4.76
N ALA A 55 13.90 -22.98 -4.37
CA ALA A 55 14.34 -21.95 -5.32
C ALA A 55 15.78 -22.16 -5.77
N LYS A 56 16.07 -21.71 -6.99
CA LYS A 56 17.43 -21.49 -7.49
C LYS A 56 17.85 -20.07 -7.14
N ILE A 57 19.06 -19.92 -6.61
CA ILE A 57 19.60 -18.59 -6.27
C ILE A 57 20.29 -18.01 -7.49
N ALA A 58 19.82 -16.86 -7.95
CA ALA A 58 20.43 -16.08 -9.04
C ALA A 58 21.47 -15.11 -8.46
N ALA A 59 22.59 -14.96 -9.16
CA ALA A 59 23.66 -14.06 -8.71
C ALA A 59 23.31 -12.58 -8.88
N SER A 60 22.37 -12.25 -9.77
CA SER A 60 21.98 -10.87 -10.11
C SER A 60 20.54 -10.76 -10.59
N ALA A 61 19.99 -9.54 -10.50
CA ALA A 61 18.69 -9.21 -11.09
C ALA A 61 18.68 -9.49 -12.60
N LYS A 62 19.81 -9.26 -13.30
CA LYS A 62 19.94 -9.54 -14.75
C LYS A 62 19.62 -11.00 -15.07
N ASP A 63 20.14 -11.95 -14.28
CA ASP A 63 19.83 -13.37 -14.45
C ASP A 63 18.31 -13.65 -14.35
N ILE A 64 17.65 -12.96 -13.40
CA ILE A 64 16.20 -13.08 -13.21
C ILE A 64 15.44 -12.56 -14.44
N PHE A 65 15.73 -11.32 -14.87
CA PHE A 65 15.01 -10.70 -15.99
C PHE A 65 15.26 -11.43 -17.32
N GLU A 66 16.47 -11.95 -17.56
CA GLU A 66 16.78 -12.70 -18.77
C GLU A 66 16.14 -14.09 -18.82
N LYS A 67 16.13 -14.81 -17.68
CA LYS A 67 15.77 -16.24 -17.65
C LYS A 67 14.30 -16.50 -17.33
N CYS A 68 13.63 -15.62 -16.59
CA CYS A 68 12.30 -15.88 -16.08
C CYS A 68 11.20 -15.38 -17.01
N ASP A 69 10.09 -16.10 -17.03
CA ASP A 69 8.92 -15.82 -17.84
C ASP A 69 7.95 -14.89 -17.10
N MET A 70 7.97 -14.94 -15.77
CA MET A 70 7.18 -14.10 -14.87
C MET A 70 8.08 -13.49 -13.81
N ILE A 71 7.99 -12.18 -13.63
CA ILE A 71 8.70 -11.43 -12.60
C ILE A 71 7.70 -11.02 -11.52
N VAL A 72 8.00 -11.39 -10.27
CA VAL A 72 7.19 -11.05 -9.08
C VAL A 72 7.98 -10.10 -8.20
N LYS A 73 7.42 -8.93 -7.95
CA LYS A 73 8.02 -7.87 -7.13
C LYS A 73 7.01 -7.34 -6.11
N VAL A 74 7.47 -6.45 -5.25
CA VAL A 74 6.63 -5.66 -4.36
C VAL A 74 6.35 -4.30 -4.97
N LYS A 75 7.41 -3.55 -5.28
CA LYS A 75 7.31 -2.18 -5.78
C LYS A 75 7.48 -2.10 -7.30
N GLU A 76 7.01 -0.99 -7.82
CA GLU A 76 7.16 -0.63 -9.22
C GLU A 76 8.62 -0.78 -9.68
N PRO A 77 8.85 -1.32 -10.89
CA PRO A 77 10.18 -1.49 -11.42
C PRO A 77 10.86 -0.14 -11.64
N GLN A 78 12.11 -0.05 -11.22
CA GLN A 78 12.94 1.15 -11.36
C GLN A 78 13.56 1.23 -12.78
N PRO A 79 14.14 2.37 -13.20
CA PRO A 79 14.71 2.54 -14.55
C PRO A 79 15.65 1.42 -15.01
N ALA A 80 16.51 0.95 -14.12
CA ALA A 80 17.41 -0.16 -14.39
C ALA A 80 16.69 -1.51 -14.59
N GLU A 81 15.46 -1.64 -14.08
CA GLU A 81 14.68 -2.88 -14.15
C GLU A 81 13.76 -2.90 -15.37
N TRP A 82 12.98 -1.83 -15.64
CA TRP A 82 12.10 -1.84 -16.82
C TRP A 82 12.86 -1.92 -18.13
N ALA A 83 14.12 -1.44 -18.18
CA ALA A 83 14.99 -1.59 -19.33
C ALA A 83 15.38 -3.05 -19.64
N GLN A 84 15.18 -3.98 -18.69
CA GLN A 84 15.45 -5.41 -18.84
C GLN A 84 14.20 -6.24 -19.11
N LEU A 85 13.02 -5.65 -19.03
CA LEU A 85 11.76 -6.31 -19.35
C LEU A 85 11.64 -6.52 -20.87
N ARG A 86 10.87 -7.54 -21.28
CA ARG A 86 10.73 -7.92 -22.68
C ARG A 86 9.33 -8.38 -23.04
N ASP A 87 9.02 -8.38 -24.31
CA ASP A 87 7.78 -8.94 -24.84
C ASP A 87 7.61 -10.42 -24.45
N GLY A 88 6.38 -10.80 -24.15
CA GLY A 88 6.01 -12.15 -23.69
C GLY A 88 6.28 -12.41 -22.20
N GLN A 89 6.93 -11.50 -21.49
CA GLN A 89 7.17 -11.61 -20.05
C GLN A 89 5.99 -11.08 -19.26
N LEU A 90 5.66 -11.73 -18.12
CA LEU A 90 4.69 -11.24 -17.15
C LEU A 90 5.41 -10.45 -16.05
N LEU A 91 4.87 -9.30 -15.69
CA LEU A 91 5.28 -8.52 -14.51
C LEU A 91 4.10 -8.43 -13.55
N TYR A 92 4.26 -8.91 -12.32
CA TYR A 92 3.24 -8.98 -11.29
C TYR A 92 3.71 -8.26 -10.03
N THR A 93 3.22 -7.05 -9.79
CA THR A 93 3.72 -6.12 -8.75
C THR A 93 2.78 -4.93 -8.56
N TYR A 94 3.02 -4.06 -7.58
CA TYR A 94 2.47 -2.70 -7.59
C TYR A 94 3.10 -1.90 -8.71
N LEU A 95 2.33 -1.09 -9.43
CA LEU A 95 2.79 -0.30 -10.56
C LEU A 95 2.68 1.21 -10.33
N HIS A 96 1.54 1.70 -9.83
CA HIS A 96 1.27 3.13 -9.60
C HIS A 96 1.60 4.01 -10.82
N LEU A 97 1.12 3.64 -12.02
CA LEU A 97 1.55 4.23 -13.30
C LEU A 97 1.11 5.68 -13.51
N ALA A 98 -0.06 6.07 -13.02
CA ALA A 98 -0.61 7.41 -13.26
C ALA A 98 0.31 8.57 -12.80
N PRO A 99 0.99 8.50 -11.64
CA PRO A 99 1.94 9.53 -11.22
C PRO A 99 3.35 9.37 -11.81
N ASP A 100 3.63 8.30 -12.58
CA ASP A 100 4.98 8.02 -13.11
C ASP A 100 4.98 7.80 -14.63
N PRO A 101 5.03 8.89 -15.42
CA PRO A 101 5.01 8.82 -16.87
C PRO A 101 6.25 8.13 -17.47
N GLU A 102 7.42 8.22 -16.84
CA GLU A 102 8.64 7.58 -17.36
C GLU A 102 8.61 6.06 -17.18
N GLN A 103 8.15 5.56 -16.05
CA GLN A 103 7.92 4.14 -15.84
C GLN A 103 6.87 3.62 -16.85
N THR A 104 5.76 4.34 -17.01
CA THR A 104 4.70 3.97 -17.95
C THR A 104 5.24 3.85 -19.36
N LYS A 105 6.03 4.81 -19.83
CA LYS A 105 6.69 4.80 -21.13
C LYS A 105 7.68 3.62 -21.26
N GLY A 106 8.45 3.34 -20.20
CA GLY A 106 9.36 2.19 -20.15
C GLY A 106 8.64 0.85 -20.29
N LEU A 107 7.52 0.66 -19.59
CA LEU A 107 6.71 -0.55 -19.69
C LEU A 107 6.05 -0.71 -21.06
N ILE A 108 5.55 0.37 -21.66
CA ILE A 108 5.02 0.37 -23.03
C ILE A 108 6.11 -0.08 -24.01
N ALA A 109 7.30 0.50 -23.92
CA ALA A 109 8.42 0.21 -24.82
C ALA A 109 8.93 -1.23 -24.70
N SER A 110 8.87 -1.83 -23.50
CA SER A 110 9.32 -3.19 -23.25
C SER A 110 8.42 -4.28 -23.86
N GLY A 111 7.16 -3.97 -24.15
CA GLY A 111 6.16 -4.95 -24.60
C GLY A 111 5.69 -5.93 -23.51
N VAL A 112 6.11 -5.75 -22.26
CA VAL A 112 5.75 -6.60 -21.12
C VAL A 112 4.23 -6.66 -20.91
N THR A 113 3.75 -7.77 -20.34
CA THR A 113 2.38 -7.87 -19.80
C THR A 113 2.44 -7.56 -18.30
N ALA A 114 2.00 -6.37 -17.92
CA ALA A 114 2.10 -5.87 -16.55
C ALA A 114 0.76 -5.90 -15.82
N ILE A 115 0.73 -6.63 -14.72
CA ILE A 115 -0.42 -6.82 -13.84
C ILE A 115 -0.17 -6.07 -12.53
N ALA A 116 -0.97 -5.04 -12.28
CA ALA A 116 -0.90 -4.19 -11.11
C ALA A 116 -1.69 -4.80 -9.95
N TYR A 117 -1.05 -4.98 -8.80
CA TYR A 117 -1.73 -5.44 -7.58
C TYR A 117 -2.88 -4.52 -7.18
N GLU A 118 -2.67 -3.21 -7.27
CA GLU A 118 -3.60 -2.19 -6.81
C GLU A 118 -4.89 -2.05 -7.65
N THR A 119 -4.97 -2.73 -8.80
CA THR A 119 -6.15 -2.69 -9.66
C THR A 119 -6.88 -4.03 -9.77
N VAL A 120 -6.33 -5.12 -9.21
CA VAL A 120 -7.06 -6.38 -9.06
C VAL A 120 -8.23 -6.17 -8.10
N THR A 121 -9.43 -6.61 -8.51
CA THR A 121 -10.66 -6.43 -7.73
C THR A 121 -11.17 -7.74 -7.13
N ASP A 122 -12.23 -7.66 -6.33
CA ASP A 122 -13.02 -8.79 -5.87
C ASP A 122 -14.51 -8.62 -6.24
N GLU A 123 -15.33 -9.61 -5.93
CA GLU A 123 -16.77 -9.61 -6.21
C GLU A 123 -17.53 -8.48 -5.50
N ARG A 124 -16.97 -7.92 -4.44
CA ARG A 124 -17.55 -6.84 -3.64
C ARG A 124 -17.07 -5.47 -4.07
N GLY A 125 -16.23 -5.39 -5.13
CA GLY A 125 -15.59 -4.16 -5.58
C GLY A 125 -14.43 -3.71 -4.69
N GLY A 126 -13.92 -4.59 -3.82
CA GLY A 126 -12.72 -4.36 -3.04
C GLY A 126 -11.44 -4.54 -3.86
N LEU A 127 -10.31 -4.15 -3.26
CA LEU A 127 -8.96 -4.27 -3.84
C LEU A 127 -8.14 -5.25 -2.97
N PRO A 128 -8.32 -6.57 -3.15
CA PRO A 128 -7.81 -7.59 -2.23
C PRO A 128 -6.29 -7.63 -2.14
N LEU A 129 -5.57 -7.19 -3.18
CA LEU A 129 -4.11 -7.18 -3.17
C LEU A 129 -3.54 -5.85 -2.62
N LEU A 130 -4.34 -4.79 -2.56
CA LEU A 130 -3.98 -3.53 -1.91
C LEU A 130 -4.34 -3.54 -0.40
N ALA A 131 -5.42 -4.21 -0.04
CA ALA A 131 -5.94 -4.25 1.34
C ALA A 131 -4.87 -4.59 2.39
N PRO A 132 -3.98 -5.60 2.23
CA PRO A 132 -2.97 -5.91 3.23
C PRO A 132 -2.04 -4.73 3.56
N MET A 133 -1.66 -3.94 2.55
CA MET A 133 -0.80 -2.77 2.78
C MET A 133 -1.57 -1.63 3.46
N SER A 134 -2.84 -1.48 3.15
CA SER A 134 -3.73 -0.54 3.85
C SER A 134 -3.95 -0.95 5.33
N GLU A 135 -4.05 -2.24 5.61
CA GLU A 135 -4.14 -2.77 6.98
C GLU A 135 -2.87 -2.50 7.78
N VAL A 136 -1.70 -2.78 7.17
CA VAL A 136 -0.40 -2.50 7.80
C VAL A 136 -0.23 -1.00 8.03
N ALA A 137 -0.51 -0.17 7.03
CA ALA A 137 -0.38 1.29 7.13
C ALA A 137 -1.29 1.86 8.24
N GLY A 138 -2.56 1.42 8.31
CA GLY A 138 -3.49 1.84 9.35
C GLY A 138 -2.99 1.47 10.76
N ARG A 139 -2.46 0.28 10.95
CA ARG A 139 -1.90 -0.14 12.24
C ARG A 139 -0.61 0.61 12.58
N LEU A 140 0.27 0.77 11.62
CA LEU A 140 1.54 1.48 11.81
C LEU A 140 1.34 2.97 12.08
N SER A 141 0.27 3.59 11.53
CA SER A 141 -0.01 5.01 11.76
C SER A 141 -0.17 5.36 13.25
N ILE A 142 -0.70 4.42 14.05
CA ILE A 142 -0.84 4.61 15.49
C ILE A 142 0.48 4.44 16.24
N GLN A 143 1.35 3.50 15.81
CA GLN A 143 2.69 3.37 16.39
C GLN A 143 3.53 4.61 16.09
N ALA A 144 3.52 5.09 14.84
CA ALA A 144 4.23 6.29 14.43
C ALA A 144 3.68 7.53 15.15
N GLY A 145 2.36 7.69 15.22
CA GLY A 145 1.70 8.78 15.92
C GLY A 145 2.01 8.79 17.42
N ALA A 146 1.97 7.63 18.06
CA ALA A 146 2.32 7.50 19.48
C ALA A 146 3.78 7.89 19.75
N THR A 147 4.68 7.52 18.85
CA THR A 147 6.10 7.91 18.94
C THR A 147 6.27 9.41 18.72
N ALA A 148 5.60 9.99 17.71
CA ALA A 148 5.66 11.42 17.43
C ALA A 148 5.03 12.28 18.55
N LEU A 149 4.06 11.76 19.29
CA LEU A 149 3.47 12.44 20.47
C LEU A 149 4.44 12.58 21.65
N GLN A 150 5.55 11.83 21.67
CA GLN A 150 6.55 11.95 22.75
C GLN A 150 7.25 13.30 22.69
N LYS A 151 7.56 13.85 23.87
CA LYS A 151 8.16 15.19 23.98
C LYS A 151 9.52 15.31 23.27
N ALA A 152 10.32 14.25 23.30
CA ALA A 152 11.62 14.20 22.61
C ALA A 152 11.49 14.30 21.06
N ASN A 153 10.32 13.98 20.52
CA ASN A 153 10.02 14.04 19.09
C ASN A 153 9.19 15.27 18.68
N GLY A 154 9.13 16.29 19.55
CA GLY A 154 8.37 17.52 19.31
C GLY A 154 6.90 17.45 19.68
N GLY A 155 6.39 16.28 20.06
CA GLY A 155 4.99 16.07 20.37
C GLY A 155 4.50 16.66 21.70
N LEU A 156 3.19 16.56 21.91
CA LEU A 156 2.48 17.13 23.07
C LEU A 156 2.93 16.51 24.41
N GLY A 157 3.48 15.29 24.40
CA GLY A 157 3.92 14.58 25.61
C GLY A 157 2.80 13.83 26.30
N VAL A 158 1.83 13.31 25.56
CA VAL A 158 0.70 12.52 26.08
C VAL A 158 0.87 11.04 25.73
N LEU A 159 0.38 10.17 26.60
CA LEU A 159 0.32 8.73 26.40
C LEU A 159 -1.08 8.37 25.87
N LEU A 160 -1.15 7.58 24.78
CA LEU A 160 -2.43 7.25 24.13
C LEU A 160 -3.47 6.66 25.10
N GLY A 161 -3.08 5.71 25.92
CA GLY A 161 -4.00 5.04 26.85
C GLY A 161 -4.21 5.77 28.19
N GLY A 162 -3.54 6.90 28.44
CA GLY A 162 -3.51 7.51 29.76
C GLY A 162 -2.94 6.58 30.83
N VAL A 163 -3.22 6.87 32.08
CA VAL A 163 -2.91 6.02 33.25
C VAL A 163 -4.01 6.20 34.31
N PRO A 164 -4.14 5.34 35.32
CA PRO A 164 -5.13 5.55 36.38
C PRO A 164 -5.07 6.98 36.97
N GLY A 165 -6.21 7.68 36.90
CA GLY A 165 -6.32 9.08 37.30
C GLY A 165 -5.98 10.12 36.23
N VAL A 166 -5.50 9.71 35.04
CA VAL A 166 -5.22 10.58 33.88
C VAL A 166 -5.95 10.08 32.66
N LEU A 167 -6.73 10.94 32.03
CA LEU A 167 -7.50 10.58 30.82
C LEU A 167 -6.59 10.15 29.66
N PRO A 168 -7.09 9.25 28.79
CA PRO A 168 -6.39 8.88 27.56
C PRO A 168 -6.31 10.04 26.57
N ALA A 169 -5.41 9.93 25.61
CA ALA A 169 -5.32 10.83 24.48
C ALA A 169 -6.54 10.66 23.57
N LYS A 170 -6.95 11.77 22.93
CA LYS A 170 -8.00 11.79 21.92
C LYS A 170 -7.41 11.57 20.52
N VAL A 171 -7.92 10.57 19.83
CA VAL A 171 -7.50 10.20 18.46
C VAL A 171 -8.66 10.39 17.49
N ALA A 172 -8.48 11.24 16.50
CA ALA A 172 -9.44 11.45 15.42
C ALA A 172 -8.95 10.71 14.14
N VAL A 173 -9.79 9.84 13.60
CA VAL A 173 -9.51 9.11 12.36
C VAL A 173 -10.44 9.63 11.27
N ILE A 174 -9.87 10.23 10.22
CA ILE A 174 -10.62 10.80 9.10
C ILE A 174 -10.63 9.79 7.95
N GLY A 175 -11.80 9.18 7.72
CA GLY A 175 -12.01 8.12 6.75
C GLY A 175 -12.17 6.74 7.40
N GLY A 176 -13.30 6.09 7.16
CA GLY A 176 -13.66 4.78 7.71
C GLY A 176 -13.31 3.58 6.82
N GLY A 177 -12.43 3.75 5.82
CA GLY A 177 -11.96 2.69 4.93
C GLY A 177 -11.14 1.61 5.65
N VAL A 178 -10.33 0.85 4.89
CA VAL A 178 -9.45 -0.19 5.47
C VAL A 178 -8.42 0.43 6.40
N VAL A 179 -7.72 1.48 5.96
CA VAL A 179 -6.72 2.20 6.78
C VAL A 179 -7.34 2.69 8.07
N GLY A 180 -8.46 3.43 8.00
CA GLY A 180 -9.09 4.02 9.18
C GLY A 180 -9.64 3.00 10.16
N LEU A 181 -10.24 1.90 9.68
CA LEU A 181 -10.65 0.78 10.53
C LEU A 181 -9.48 0.23 11.35
N HIS A 182 -8.33 0.00 10.69
CA HIS A 182 -7.17 -0.58 11.35
C HIS A 182 -6.46 0.43 12.26
N ALA A 183 -6.44 1.71 11.92
CA ALA A 183 -5.98 2.78 12.80
C ALA A 183 -6.85 2.86 14.07
N ALA A 184 -8.17 2.97 13.91
CA ALA A 184 -9.11 3.02 15.04
C ALA A 184 -9.00 1.78 15.94
N ARG A 185 -8.84 0.58 15.36
CA ARG A 185 -8.65 -0.67 16.11
C ARG A 185 -7.41 -0.65 16.99
N MET A 186 -6.28 -0.16 16.44
CA MET A 186 -5.04 -0.07 17.21
C MET A 186 -5.12 1.00 18.30
N ALA A 187 -5.66 2.18 18.00
CA ALA A 187 -5.83 3.25 18.97
C ALA A 187 -6.73 2.83 20.13
N ALA A 188 -7.89 2.24 19.83
CA ALA A 188 -8.80 1.69 20.84
C ALA A 188 -8.16 0.55 21.63
N GLY A 189 -7.35 -0.30 20.98
CA GLY A 189 -6.60 -1.37 21.64
C GLY A 189 -5.54 -0.87 22.62
N LEU A 190 -5.00 0.33 22.39
CA LEU A 190 -4.08 1.01 23.31
C LEU A 190 -4.82 1.83 24.39
N GLY A 191 -6.15 1.85 24.38
CA GLY A 191 -6.97 2.54 25.37
C GLY A 191 -7.19 4.02 25.10
N ALA A 192 -6.95 4.52 23.89
CA ALA A 192 -7.22 5.89 23.49
C ALA A 192 -8.74 6.17 23.41
N ASP A 193 -9.14 7.44 23.57
CA ASP A 193 -10.47 7.94 23.21
C ASP A 193 -10.51 8.19 21.70
N VAL A 194 -11.27 7.39 20.96
CA VAL A 194 -11.20 7.34 19.48
C VAL A 194 -12.51 7.78 18.86
N SER A 195 -12.43 8.75 17.93
CA SER A 195 -13.51 9.08 17.02
C SER A 195 -13.11 8.73 15.59
N ILE A 196 -14.02 8.11 14.83
CA ILE A 196 -13.85 7.84 13.39
C ILE A 196 -14.92 8.57 12.57
N LEU A 197 -14.49 9.30 11.55
CA LEU A 197 -15.35 10.10 10.67
C LEU A 197 -15.46 9.48 9.29
N ASP A 198 -16.66 9.34 8.77
CA ASP A 198 -16.92 8.95 7.39
C ASP A 198 -18.19 9.61 6.85
N LYS A 199 -18.30 9.77 5.52
CA LYS A 199 -19.52 10.27 4.86
C LYS A 199 -20.55 9.18 4.57
N SER A 200 -20.15 7.92 4.66
CA SER A 200 -21.00 6.77 4.39
C SER A 200 -21.69 6.27 5.67
N LEU A 201 -22.96 6.57 5.84
CA LEU A 201 -23.76 6.04 6.96
C LEU A 201 -23.77 4.50 7.01
N PRO A 202 -23.87 3.76 5.87
CA PRO A 202 -23.73 2.31 5.90
C PRO A 202 -22.37 1.86 6.46
N ARG A 203 -21.29 2.58 6.12
CA ARG A 203 -19.97 2.27 6.66
C ARG A 203 -19.87 2.57 8.16
N LEU A 204 -20.43 3.68 8.62
CA LEU A 204 -20.47 4.02 10.04
C LEU A 204 -21.23 2.97 10.86
N ARG A 205 -22.36 2.43 10.36
CA ARG A 205 -23.08 1.33 11.02
C ARG A 205 -22.21 0.07 11.13
N GLN A 206 -21.50 -0.32 10.07
CA GLN A 206 -20.56 -1.45 10.11
C GLN A 206 -19.44 -1.24 11.16
N LEU A 207 -18.93 -0.02 11.26
CA LEU A 207 -17.90 0.32 12.25
C LEU A 207 -18.45 0.28 13.66
N ASP A 208 -19.67 0.78 13.88
CA ASP A 208 -20.36 0.72 15.17
C ASP A 208 -20.53 -0.72 15.63
N ASP A 209 -21.03 -1.61 14.75
CA ASP A 209 -21.15 -3.04 15.01
C ASP A 209 -19.80 -3.69 15.34
N ILE A 210 -18.75 -3.39 14.57
CA ILE A 210 -17.40 -3.96 14.77
C ILE A 210 -16.80 -3.56 16.11
N PHE A 211 -16.98 -2.31 16.51
CA PHE A 211 -16.36 -1.78 17.72
C PHE A 211 -17.24 -1.90 18.96
N ALA A 212 -18.54 -2.14 18.81
CA ALA A 212 -19.48 -2.36 19.92
C ALA A 212 -19.38 -1.28 21.02
N GLY A 213 -19.41 -0.02 20.62
CA GLY A 213 -19.36 1.14 21.52
C GLY A 213 -17.98 1.50 22.09
N ARG A 214 -16.89 0.85 21.66
CA ARG A 214 -15.52 1.17 22.12
C ARG A 214 -14.90 2.39 21.44
N ILE A 215 -15.53 2.91 20.40
CA ILE A 215 -15.15 4.13 19.70
C ILE A 215 -16.39 4.93 19.36
N HIS A 216 -16.22 6.19 18.99
CA HIS A 216 -17.28 7.06 18.51
C HIS A 216 -17.29 7.09 16.99
N THR A 217 -18.45 6.83 16.38
CA THR A 217 -18.64 7.00 14.93
C THR A 217 -19.31 8.35 14.67
N ARG A 218 -18.79 9.15 13.73
CA ARG A 218 -19.34 10.46 13.40
C ARG A 218 -19.50 10.63 11.90
N TYR A 219 -20.63 11.22 11.48
CA TYR A 219 -20.80 11.65 10.10
C TYR A 219 -19.84 12.83 9.83
N SER A 220 -19.05 12.74 8.77
CA SER A 220 -18.01 13.72 8.40
C SER A 220 -18.64 14.98 7.78
N SER A 221 -19.33 15.79 8.60
CA SER A 221 -19.70 17.17 8.26
C SER A 221 -18.53 18.11 8.52
N ILE A 222 -18.60 19.35 8.01
CA ILE A 222 -17.59 20.38 8.29
C ILE A 222 -17.46 20.61 9.80
N GLN A 223 -18.57 20.83 10.48
CA GLN A 223 -18.59 21.04 11.93
C GLN A 223 -18.00 19.87 12.70
N ALA A 224 -18.41 18.63 12.38
CA ALA A 224 -17.89 17.45 13.08
C ALA A 224 -16.38 17.27 12.86
N LEU A 225 -15.90 17.59 11.66
CA LEU A 225 -14.48 17.52 11.33
C LEU A 225 -13.69 18.57 12.14
N GLU A 226 -14.15 19.80 12.21
CA GLU A 226 -13.51 20.88 12.99
C GLU A 226 -13.47 20.52 14.49
N GLU A 227 -14.61 20.10 15.08
CA GLU A 227 -14.69 19.70 16.50
C GLU A 227 -13.69 18.60 16.83
N GLU A 228 -13.59 17.56 15.98
CA GLU A 228 -12.67 16.45 16.22
C GLU A 228 -11.21 16.88 16.04
N VAL A 229 -10.89 17.61 14.98
CA VAL A 229 -9.53 18.07 14.66
C VAL A 229 -9.00 19.00 15.75
N PHE A 230 -9.82 19.93 16.24
CA PHE A 230 -9.39 20.90 17.28
C PHE A 230 -9.22 20.26 18.66
N SER A 231 -9.96 19.20 18.94
CA SER A 231 -9.90 18.52 20.25
C SER A 231 -8.92 17.34 20.30
N ALA A 232 -8.46 16.84 19.15
CA ALA A 232 -7.59 15.67 19.10
C ALA A 232 -6.14 15.97 19.53
N ASP A 233 -5.48 14.95 20.05
CA ASP A 233 -4.04 14.92 20.29
C ASP A 233 -3.30 14.27 19.11
N LEU A 234 -3.97 13.30 18.44
CA LEU A 234 -3.49 12.60 17.26
C LEU A 234 -4.58 12.56 16.20
N ILE A 235 -4.26 12.96 14.96
CA ILE A 235 -5.16 12.90 13.81
C ILE A 235 -4.58 11.97 12.75
N ILE A 236 -5.39 11.02 12.27
CA ILE A 236 -5.02 10.09 11.21
C ILE A 236 -5.79 10.42 9.93
N GLY A 237 -5.08 10.80 8.88
CA GLY A 237 -5.64 10.97 7.54
C GLY A 237 -5.70 9.64 6.80
N ALA A 238 -6.92 9.11 6.60
CA ALA A 238 -7.16 7.77 6.07
C ALA A 238 -8.15 7.76 4.90
N VAL A 239 -8.31 8.87 4.19
CA VAL A 239 -9.21 8.96 3.04
C VAL A 239 -8.45 8.63 1.77
N LEU A 240 -8.89 7.58 1.10
CA LEU A 240 -8.38 7.13 -0.20
C LEU A 240 -9.54 7.16 -1.22
N ILE A 241 -9.30 7.80 -2.36
CA ILE A 241 -10.20 7.73 -3.51
C ILE A 241 -9.47 6.95 -4.61
N PRO A 242 -9.95 5.75 -4.98
CA PRO A 242 -9.29 4.96 -6.01
C PRO A 242 -9.14 5.74 -7.33
N GLY A 243 -7.91 5.84 -7.82
CA GLY A 243 -7.59 6.52 -9.09
C GLY A 243 -7.65 8.04 -9.08
N ALA A 244 -7.82 8.68 -7.90
CA ALA A 244 -7.85 10.15 -7.77
C ALA A 244 -6.99 10.64 -6.61
N ALA A 245 -6.65 11.92 -6.63
CA ALA A 245 -5.98 12.57 -5.51
C ALA A 245 -6.89 12.61 -4.27
N ALA A 246 -6.30 12.48 -3.08
CA ALA A 246 -7.03 12.64 -1.83
C ALA A 246 -7.57 14.08 -1.68
N PRO A 247 -8.82 14.26 -1.20
CA PRO A 247 -9.34 15.60 -0.96
C PRO A 247 -8.63 16.24 0.23
N LYS A 248 -8.36 17.55 0.14
CA LYS A 248 -7.81 18.33 1.25
C LYS A 248 -8.92 18.65 2.25
N LEU A 249 -9.02 17.81 3.29
CA LEU A 249 -10.10 17.91 4.29
C LEU A 249 -9.75 18.83 5.46
N VAL A 250 -8.49 18.89 5.84
CA VAL A 250 -8.00 19.80 6.88
C VAL A 250 -7.15 20.89 6.22
N THR A 251 -7.60 22.12 6.33
CA THR A 251 -6.92 23.27 5.74
C THR A 251 -5.81 23.80 6.65
N ARG A 252 -4.91 24.61 6.10
CA ARG A 252 -3.88 25.27 6.90
C ARG A 252 -4.47 26.17 7.98
N GLU A 253 -5.57 26.84 7.70
CA GLU A 253 -6.26 27.71 8.68
C GLU A 253 -6.69 26.91 9.92
N MET A 254 -7.19 25.68 9.74
CA MET A 254 -7.63 24.81 10.84
C MET A 254 -6.49 24.47 11.80
N LEU A 255 -5.21 24.49 11.36
CA LEU A 255 -4.07 24.20 12.24
C LEU A 255 -3.99 25.23 13.39
N SER A 256 -4.46 26.45 13.18
CA SER A 256 -4.47 27.48 14.24
C SER A 256 -5.39 27.12 15.42
N GLY A 257 -6.45 26.36 15.17
CA GLY A 257 -7.38 25.86 16.20
C GLY A 257 -6.96 24.54 16.85
N MET A 258 -5.94 23.88 16.32
CA MET A 258 -5.43 22.61 16.87
C MET A 258 -4.57 22.82 18.12
N LYS A 259 -4.47 21.78 18.93
CA LYS A 259 -3.55 21.78 20.08
C LYS A 259 -2.11 21.88 19.59
N LYS A 260 -1.33 22.78 20.19
CA LYS A 260 0.10 22.89 19.87
C LYS A 260 0.82 21.58 20.19
N ALA A 261 1.72 21.18 19.31
CA ALA A 261 2.44 19.92 19.37
C ALA A 261 1.53 18.65 19.26
N SER A 262 0.25 18.80 18.86
CA SER A 262 -0.54 17.67 18.40
C SER A 262 0.08 17.08 17.11
N VAL A 263 -0.28 15.84 16.79
CA VAL A 263 0.34 15.08 15.70
C VAL A 263 -0.68 14.75 14.62
N ILE A 264 -0.29 15.00 13.38
CA ILE A 264 -0.96 14.51 12.18
C ILE A 264 -0.15 13.35 11.61
N VAL A 265 -0.82 12.23 11.31
CA VAL A 265 -0.27 11.14 10.48
C VAL A 265 -1.09 11.06 9.20
N ASP A 266 -0.52 11.44 8.08
CA ASP A 266 -1.20 11.38 6.78
C ASP A 266 -0.85 10.10 6.03
N VAL A 267 -1.71 9.09 6.18
CA VAL A 267 -1.53 7.80 5.49
C VAL A 267 -1.88 7.89 4.01
N ALA A 268 -2.67 8.90 3.61
CA ALA A 268 -3.04 9.13 2.22
C ALA A 268 -1.97 9.91 1.42
N ILE A 269 -0.78 10.11 1.99
CA ILE A 269 0.28 10.93 1.40
C ILE A 269 0.71 10.45 0.01
N ASP A 270 0.69 9.15 -0.27
CA ASP A 270 1.00 8.56 -1.58
C ASP A 270 0.04 9.06 -2.68
N GLN A 271 -1.14 9.59 -2.30
CA GLN A 271 -2.14 10.19 -3.18
C GLN A 271 -2.28 11.71 -2.96
N GLY A 272 -1.22 12.36 -2.49
CA GLY A 272 -1.17 13.80 -2.24
C GLY A 272 -1.59 14.23 -0.84
N GLY A 273 -2.10 13.33 -0.01
CA GLY A 273 -2.48 13.58 1.40
C GLY A 273 -3.83 14.26 1.61
N CYS A 274 -4.42 14.05 2.79
CA CYS A 274 -5.71 14.62 3.20
C CYS A 274 -5.59 16.02 3.82
N PHE A 275 -4.41 16.47 4.15
CA PHE A 275 -4.16 17.77 4.78
C PHE A 275 -3.52 18.71 3.77
N GLU A 276 -3.92 19.98 3.79
CA GLU A 276 -3.39 20.99 2.88
C GLU A 276 -1.87 21.18 3.07
N THR A 277 -1.41 21.04 4.31
CA THR A 277 0.00 21.19 4.71
C THR A 277 0.85 19.93 4.57
N SER A 278 0.26 18.81 4.10
CA SER A 278 0.98 17.55 3.91
C SER A 278 1.92 17.60 2.71
N HIS A 279 3.17 17.19 2.93
CA HIS A 279 4.12 16.83 1.89
C HIS A 279 4.84 15.53 2.27
N ALA A 280 5.24 14.75 1.27
CA ALA A 280 5.85 13.45 1.50
C ALA A 280 7.20 13.57 2.24
N THR A 281 7.38 12.71 3.23
CA THR A 281 8.62 12.51 3.97
C THR A 281 9.17 11.10 3.78
N THR A 282 10.32 10.81 4.36
CA THR A 282 10.98 9.50 4.27
C THR A 282 11.14 8.86 5.64
N HIS A 283 11.47 7.58 5.68
CA HIS A 283 11.75 6.90 6.95
C HIS A 283 13.02 7.45 7.67
N SER A 284 13.92 8.09 6.94
CA SER A 284 15.13 8.71 7.51
C SER A 284 14.86 10.07 8.16
N ASP A 285 13.87 10.81 7.65
CA ASP A 285 13.44 12.11 8.17
C ASP A 285 11.89 12.14 8.13
N PRO A 286 11.24 11.51 9.14
CA PRO A 286 9.84 11.16 9.05
C PRO A 286 8.86 12.28 9.39
N THR A 287 9.32 13.33 10.12
CA THR A 287 8.43 14.36 10.67
C THR A 287 8.92 15.77 10.36
N TYR A 288 7.98 16.69 10.29
CA TYR A 288 8.22 18.14 10.24
C TYR A 288 7.13 18.87 11.00
N GLU A 289 7.33 20.14 11.30
CA GLU A 289 6.36 20.98 12.00
C GLU A 289 5.82 22.07 11.09
N VAL A 290 4.49 22.29 11.12
CA VAL A 290 3.82 23.42 10.49
C VAL A 290 2.89 24.07 11.50
N ASP A 291 3.05 25.36 11.71
CA ASP A 291 2.20 26.19 12.58
C ASP A 291 2.01 25.58 14.00
N GLY A 292 3.04 24.88 14.50
CA GLY A 292 3.05 24.25 15.82
C GLY A 292 2.38 22.86 15.88
N VAL A 293 2.13 22.24 14.75
CA VAL A 293 1.58 20.87 14.61
C VAL A 293 2.60 19.95 13.95
N VAL A 294 2.89 18.81 14.57
CA VAL A 294 3.83 17.82 14.04
C VAL A 294 3.16 16.98 12.96
N HIS A 295 3.81 16.86 11.80
CA HIS A 295 3.34 16.07 10.68
C HIS A 295 4.24 14.85 10.47
N TYR A 296 3.65 13.67 10.39
CA TYR A 296 4.26 12.42 9.93
C TYR A 296 3.61 12.04 8.60
N CYS A 297 4.35 12.18 7.51
CA CYS A 297 3.83 11.99 6.15
C CYS A 297 4.73 11.06 5.33
N VAL A 298 5.22 9.98 5.94
CA VAL A 298 6.13 9.04 5.30
C VAL A 298 5.42 8.28 4.18
N ALA A 299 5.90 8.45 2.96
CA ALA A 299 5.47 7.64 1.82
C ALA A 299 5.93 6.19 2.01
N ASN A 300 5.08 5.23 1.57
CA ASN A 300 5.38 3.81 1.71
C ASN A 300 5.54 3.34 3.18
N MET A 301 4.68 3.78 4.07
CA MET A 301 4.69 3.36 5.48
C MET A 301 4.87 1.85 5.69
N PRO A 302 4.21 0.94 4.91
CA PRO A 302 4.37 -0.50 5.09
C PRO A 302 5.80 -1.01 4.90
N GLY A 303 6.66 -0.28 4.20
CA GLY A 303 8.08 -0.60 4.01
C GLY A 303 8.88 -0.61 5.32
N ALA A 304 8.45 0.13 6.35
CA ALA A 304 9.09 0.16 7.66
C ALA A 304 8.98 -1.15 8.46
N VAL A 305 8.01 -1.98 8.13
CA VAL A 305 7.74 -3.25 8.83
C VAL A 305 7.74 -4.43 7.84
N PRO A 306 8.89 -4.68 7.17
CA PRO A 306 8.97 -5.54 5.99
C PRO A 306 8.58 -6.99 6.27
N VAL A 307 8.87 -7.53 7.47
CA VAL A 307 8.49 -8.89 7.85
C VAL A 307 6.97 -9.06 7.78
N THR A 308 6.23 -8.21 8.50
CA THR A 308 4.76 -8.25 8.51
C THR A 308 4.19 -7.98 7.11
N SER A 309 4.71 -6.96 6.44
CA SER A 309 4.20 -6.52 5.14
C SER A 309 4.43 -7.53 4.03
N ALA A 310 5.62 -8.18 3.97
CA ALA A 310 5.90 -9.18 2.94
C ALA A 310 5.03 -10.42 3.12
N HIS A 311 4.87 -10.92 4.35
CA HIS A 311 4.00 -12.06 4.60
C HIS A 311 2.53 -11.74 4.31
N ALA A 312 2.03 -10.59 4.74
CA ALA A 312 0.65 -10.17 4.45
C ALA A 312 0.38 -10.03 2.95
N LEU A 313 1.33 -9.42 2.21
CA LEU A 313 1.23 -9.28 0.76
C LEU A 313 1.27 -10.64 0.06
N ASN A 314 2.24 -11.50 0.40
CA ASN A 314 2.38 -12.82 -0.21
C ASN A 314 1.12 -13.69 0.01
N ASN A 315 0.52 -13.65 1.19
CA ASN A 315 -0.73 -14.37 1.46
C ASN A 315 -1.87 -13.92 0.53
N ALA A 316 -1.92 -12.65 0.17
CA ALA A 316 -2.94 -12.13 -0.73
C ALA A 316 -2.63 -12.39 -2.21
N THR A 317 -1.35 -12.25 -2.61
CA THR A 317 -0.94 -12.33 -4.03
C THR A 317 -0.77 -13.77 -4.52
N LEU A 318 -0.57 -14.74 -3.64
CA LEU A 318 -0.20 -16.11 -3.97
C LEU A 318 -1.21 -16.79 -4.91
N VAL A 319 -2.50 -16.71 -4.63
CA VAL A 319 -3.55 -17.39 -5.44
C VAL A 319 -3.54 -16.89 -6.88
N HIS A 320 -3.49 -15.58 -7.07
CA HIS A 320 -3.45 -14.98 -8.40
C HIS A 320 -2.10 -15.21 -9.08
N GLY A 321 -1.01 -15.16 -8.32
CA GLY A 321 0.32 -15.44 -8.83
C GLY A 321 0.47 -16.89 -9.34
N LEU A 322 -0.05 -17.87 -8.60
CA LEU A 322 -0.11 -19.26 -9.04
C LEU A 322 -0.99 -19.40 -10.29
N ALA A 323 -2.17 -18.77 -10.33
CA ALA A 323 -3.02 -18.78 -11.51
C ALA A 323 -2.31 -18.24 -12.75
N LEU A 324 -1.54 -17.16 -12.60
CA LEU A 324 -0.70 -16.60 -13.68
C LEU A 324 0.42 -17.56 -14.08
N ALA A 325 1.10 -18.18 -13.14
CA ALA A 325 2.17 -19.13 -13.40
C ALA A 325 1.67 -20.42 -14.09
N ASP A 326 0.51 -20.94 -13.66
CA ASP A 326 -0.11 -22.15 -14.20
C ASP A 326 -0.68 -21.95 -15.61
N ARG A 327 -1.36 -20.83 -15.85
CA ARG A 327 -2.20 -20.61 -17.03
C ARG A 327 -1.80 -19.43 -17.91
N GLY A 328 -0.82 -18.62 -17.47
CA GLY A 328 -0.36 -17.44 -18.23
C GLY A 328 -1.50 -16.45 -18.52
N LEU A 329 -1.57 -15.97 -19.75
CA LEU A 329 -2.61 -15.02 -20.20
C LEU A 329 -4.03 -15.58 -20.08
N ARG A 330 -4.21 -16.92 -20.09
CA ARG A 330 -5.54 -17.52 -19.88
C ARG A 330 -6.10 -17.22 -18.51
N ALA A 331 -5.26 -17.13 -17.47
CA ALA A 331 -5.73 -16.73 -16.15
C ALA A 331 -6.37 -15.35 -16.15
N ILE A 332 -5.77 -14.40 -16.88
CA ILE A 332 -6.29 -13.03 -17.03
C ILE A 332 -7.57 -13.02 -17.88
N ALA A 333 -7.61 -13.86 -18.91
CA ALA A 333 -8.77 -13.96 -19.80
C ALA A 333 -10.01 -14.55 -19.10
N GLU A 334 -9.82 -15.55 -18.25
CA GLU A 334 -10.90 -16.30 -17.58
C GLU A 334 -11.40 -15.61 -16.29
N ASP A 335 -10.55 -14.84 -15.60
CA ASP A 335 -10.90 -14.15 -14.36
C ASP A 335 -11.01 -12.64 -14.59
N LYS A 336 -12.25 -12.12 -14.56
CA LYS A 336 -12.53 -10.68 -14.72
C LYS A 336 -11.85 -9.81 -13.66
N HIS A 337 -11.67 -10.33 -12.44
CA HIS A 337 -11.08 -9.59 -11.34
C HIS A 337 -9.57 -9.47 -11.48
N LEU A 338 -8.90 -10.56 -11.86
CA LEU A 338 -7.49 -10.54 -12.22
C LEU A 338 -7.25 -9.72 -13.50
N ARG A 339 -8.18 -9.76 -14.47
CA ARG A 339 -8.14 -8.95 -15.70
C ARG A 339 -8.15 -7.45 -15.42
N ASN A 340 -8.84 -7.00 -14.38
CA ASN A 340 -8.78 -5.60 -13.95
C ASN A 340 -7.37 -5.19 -13.47
N GLY A 341 -6.52 -6.15 -13.11
CA GLY A 341 -5.11 -5.95 -12.81
C GLY A 341 -4.26 -5.65 -14.03
N LEU A 342 -4.70 -6.00 -15.25
CA LEU A 342 -3.93 -5.77 -16.47
C LEU A 342 -3.85 -4.27 -16.76
N ASN A 343 -2.66 -3.70 -16.69
CA ASN A 343 -2.43 -2.28 -16.92
C ASN A 343 -1.69 -1.98 -18.24
N VAL A 344 -0.75 -2.87 -18.62
CA VAL A 344 -0.02 -2.76 -19.89
C VAL A 344 0.06 -4.14 -20.53
N HIS A 345 -0.15 -4.23 -21.84
CA HIS A 345 0.02 -5.44 -22.61
C HIS A 345 0.53 -5.15 -24.03
N LYS A 346 1.69 -5.69 -24.39
CA LYS A 346 2.31 -5.54 -25.72
C LYS A 346 2.31 -4.09 -26.22
N GLY A 347 2.77 -3.18 -25.36
CA GLY A 347 2.90 -1.77 -25.71
C GLY A 347 1.59 -0.95 -25.65
N ARG A 348 0.48 -1.54 -25.18
CA ARG A 348 -0.82 -0.87 -25.05
C ARG A 348 -1.22 -0.69 -23.60
N ILE A 349 -1.79 0.45 -23.27
CA ILE A 349 -2.36 0.70 -21.93
C ILE A 349 -3.80 0.17 -21.91
N THR A 350 -4.12 -0.62 -20.89
CA THR A 350 -5.44 -1.19 -20.66
C THR A 350 -6.15 -0.59 -19.45
N SER A 351 -5.43 0.12 -18.60
CA SER A 351 -5.99 0.86 -17.47
C SER A 351 -6.48 2.23 -17.91
N LYS A 352 -7.81 2.41 -17.95
CA LYS A 352 -8.39 3.70 -18.32
C LYS A 352 -7.94 4.87 -17.41
N PRO A 353 -7.88 4.74 -16.07
CA PRO A 353 -7.39 5.82 -15.21
C PRO A 353 -5.95 6.26 -15.54
N VAL A 354 -5.07 5.32 -15.90
CA VAL A 354 -3.70 5.62 -16.29
C VAL A 354 -3.67 6.34 -17.65
N ALA A 355 -4.44 5.85 -18.61
CA ALA A 355 -4.54 6.46 -19.92
C ALA A 355 -5.07 7.90 -19.84
N ASP A 356 -6.14 8.13 -19.09
CA ASP A 356 -6.73 9.45 -18.88
C ASP A 356 -5.73 10.43 -18.20
N ALA A 357 -4.98 9.96 -17.21
CA ALA A 357 -4.01 10.78 -16.46
C ALA A 357 -2.80 11.18 -17.32
N LEU A 358 -2.37 10.34 -18.25
CA LEU A 358 -1.14 10.53 -19.01
C LEU A 358 -1.37 10.86 -20.51
N GLY A 359 -2.64 10.96 -20.94
CA GLY A 359 -2.98 11.32 -22.31
C GLY A 359 -2.74 10.19 -23.33
N TYR A 360 -2.82 8.93 -22.91
CA TYR A 360 -2.75 7.77 -23.80
C TYR A 360 -4.14 7.29 -24.22
N GLU A 361 -4.17 6.50 -25.29
CA GLU A 361 -5.35 5.72 -25.66
C GLU A 361 -5.50 4.51 -24.73
N ALA A 362 -6.70 4.29 -24.20
CA ALA A 362 -7.03 3.12 -23.40
C ALA A 362 -7.62 2.01 -24.29
N PHE A 363 -7.10 0.80 -24.17
CA PHE A 363 -7.59 -0.39 -24.86
C PHE A 363 -8.35 -1.28 -23.89
N ALA A 364 -9.49 -1.82 -24.30
CA ALA A 364 -10.21 -2.80 -23.50
C ALA A 364 -9.35 -4.06 -23.30
N PRO A 365 -9.17 -4.55 -22.06
CA PRO A 365 -8.36 -5.74 -21.79
C PRO A 365 -8.75 -6.96 -22.64
N GLU A 366 -10.06 -7.15 -22.87
CA GLU A 366 -10.61 -8.23 -23.68
C GLU A 366 -10.12 -8.17 -25.13
N SER A 367 -10.03 -6.96 -25.71
CA SER A 367 -9.61 -6.76 -27.10
C SER A 367 -8.13 -7.05 -27.32
N VAL A 368 -7.28 -6.79 -26.32
CA VAL A 368 -5.83 -7.01 -26.43
C VAL A 368 -5.42 -8.44 -26.10
N LEU A 369 -6.25 -9.15 -25.32
CA LEU A 369 -6.04 -10.56 -24.99
C LEU A 369 -6.61 -11.51 -26.06
N ASN A 370 -7.28 -11.00 -27.10
CA ASN A 370 -8.00 -11.78 -28.11
C ASN A 370 -9.02 -12.77 -27.49
N VAL A 371 -9.70 -12.35 -26.43
CA VAL A 371 -10.77 -13.11 -25.78
C VAL A 371 -12.09 -12.59 -26.32
N ALA A 372 -12.80 -13.44 -27.05
CA ALA A 372 -14.15 -13.16 -27.55
C ALA A 372 -15.19 -13.39 -26.44
#